data_b6c5babc02f22e14bb89b352167d645c
#
_entry.id   b6c5babc02f22e14bb89b352167d645c
#
_cell.length_a   1.000
_cell.length_b   1.000
_cell.length_c   1.000
_cell.angle_alpha   90.00
_cell.angle_beta   90.00
_cell.angle_gamma   90.00
#
_symmetry.space_group_name_H-M   'P 1'
#
loop_
_entity.id
_entity.type
_entity.pdbx_description
1 polymer ?
#
loop_
_entity_poly.entity_id
_entity_poly.type
_entity_poly.pdbx_seq_one_letter_code
_entity_poly.pdbx_strand_id
1 'polypeptide(L)'
;TDDLPEFESMAEAWENMPELSPPLIENVLRQGHKMLIAGPSKAGKSYALIEMSIAIAEGRQWLGWQCAKGRVLYVNLELDRASCLHRFRDVYQAMELPAANLQSIDIWNLRGVTEPMDRLAPKLIRRAKKKQYIAVIIDPIYKVITGDENSADQMAHFCNQFDKVCTQLGCAVIYCHHHSKGAQGGKRSMDRASGSGVFARDPDALLDLTELELSEDIRKQETNTAICDACVEQLRRHAPAVLADASPDALLSHVEALKLCQDNLPPAVYEAFLSEIETIKRTVRQRTAWRLDGTLREFPKFEPKNLWFRYPVHVEDTIGVLKDLQSE
;
A
#
# COMPACT_ATOMS: atom_id res chain seq x y z
N THR A 1 -38.57 -22.86 -5.80
CA THR A 1 -38.55 -21.47 -6.29
C THR A 1 -37.13 -21.21 -6.79
N ASP A 2 -37.04 -20.83 -8.05
CA ASP A 2 -35.80 -20.42 -8.65
C ASP A 2 -35.45 -19.04 -8.08
N ASP A 3 -34.36 -18.98 -7.29
CA ASP A 3 -33.89 -17.74 -6.64
C ASP A 3 -32.92 -16.95 -7.52
N LEU A 4 -32.81 -17.32 -8.82
CA LEU A 4 -31.95 -16.60 -9.76
C LEU A 4 -32.66 -15.31 -10.25
N PRO A 5 -31.88 -14.25 -10.53
CA PRO A 5 -32.43 -13.03 -11.12
C PRO A 5 -32.99 -13.30 -12.53
N GLU A 6 -34.03 -12.55 -12.89
CA GLU A 6 -34.60 -12.57 -14.23
C GLU A 6 -33.64 -12.06 -15.29
N PHE A 7 -33.86 -12.47 -16.56
CA PHE A 7 -33.08 -11.93 -17.67
C PHE A 7 -33.42 -10.45 -17.88
N GLU A 8 -32.39 -9.65 -18.11
CA GLU A 8 -32.53 -8.22 -18.38
C GLU A 8 -32.40 -7.95 -19.88
N SER A 9 -33.33 -7.19 -20.43
CA SER A 9 -33.27 -6.78 -21.84
C SER A 9 -32.27 -5.63 -22.01
N MET A 10 -31.29 -5.77 -22.90
CA MET A 10 -30.36 -4.71 -23.23
C MET A 10 -31.06 -3.45 -23.78
N ALA A 11 -32.18 -3.63 -24.51
CA ALA A 11 -32.96 -2.50 -25.02
C ALA A 11 -33.61 -1.68 -23.88
N GLU A 12 -34.14 -2.35 -22.86
CA GLU A 12 -34.72 -1.69 -21.68
C GLU A 12 -33.64 -1.03 -20.83
N ALA A 13 -32.53 -1.74 -20.60
CA ALA A 13 -31.40 -1.19 -19.86
C ALA A 13 -30.76 0.02 -20.56
N TRP A 14 -30.76 0.04 -21.90
CA TRP A 14 -30.21 1.16 -22.68
C TRP A 14 -30.93 2.48 -22.41
N GLU A 15 -32.25 2.44 -22.24
CA GLU A 15 -33.06 3.62 -21.93
C GLU A 15 -32.88 4.08 -20.47
N ASN A 16 -32.54 3.16 -19.56
CA ASN A 16 -32.39 3.39 -18.15
C ASN A 16 -31.08 2.78 -17.64
N MET A 17 -29.94 3.16 -18.23
CA MET A 17 -28.62 2.63 -17.89
C MET A 17 -28.30 2.84 -16.41
N PRO A 18 -28.01 1.76 -15.64
CA PRO A 18 -27.66 1.90 -14.24
C PRO A 18 -26.34 2.65 -14.07
N GLU A 19 -26.26 3.44 -13.03
CA GLU A 19 -25.02 4.14 -12.69
C GLU A 19 -23.93 3.15 -12.28
N LEU A 20 -22.70 3.43 -12.72
CA LEU A 20 -21.54 2.69 -12.25
C LEU A 20 -21.28 2.97 -10.77
N SER A 21 -20.83 1.96 -10.04
CA SER A 21 -20.37 2.17 -8.66
C SER A 21 -19.26 3.22 -8.60
N PRO A 22 -19.27 4.12 -7.62
CA PRO A 22 -18.28 5.18 -7.53
C PRO A 22 -16.85 4.62 -7.33
N PRO A 23 -15.81 5.30 -7.80
CA PRO A 23 -14.44 4.91 -7.53
C PRO A 23 -14.17 4.89 -6.02
N LEU A 24 -13.47 3.85 -5.55
CA LEU A 24 -12.83 3.84 -4.24
C LEU A 24 -11.43 4.44 -4.35
N ILE A 25 -10.68 3.99 -5.35
CA ILE A 25 -9.38 4.53 -5.74
C ILE A 25 -9.50 4.93 -7.21
N GLU A 26 -9.34 6.21 -7.50
CA GLU A 26 -9.52 6.76 -8.86
C GLU A 26 -8.63 6.03 -9.87
N ASN A 27 -9.21 5.65 -10.98
CA ASN A 27 -8.56 4.92 -12.08
C ASN A 27 -7.98 3.54 -11.72
N VAL A 28 -8.32 2.99 -10.55
CA VAL A 28 -7.83 1.67 -10.09
C VAL A 28 -8.96 0.75 -9.69
N LEU A 29 -9.84 1.16 -8.76
CA LEU A 29 -10.84 0.29 -8.16
C LEU A 29 -12.14 1.03 -7.85
N ARG A 30 -13.29 0.41 -8.18
CA ARG A 30 -14.62 0.88 -7.77
C ARG A 30 -15.04 0.26 -6.44
N GLN A 31 -15.93 0.93 -5.72
CA GLN A 31 -16.65 0.33 -4.60
C GLN A 31 -17.47 -0.85 -5.11
N GLY A 32 -17.57 -1.91 -4.32
CA GLY A 32 -18.23 -3.16 -4.73
C GLY A 32 -17.38 -4.11 -5.57
N HIS A 33 -16.11 -3.78 -5.82
CA HIS A 33 -15.16 -4.59 -6.58
C HIS A 33 -14.05 -5.16 -5.70
N LYS A 34 -13.27 -6.09 -6.26
CA LYS A 34 -12.19 -6.80 -5.57
C LYS A 34 -10.82 -6.35 -6.06
N MET A 35 -9.87 -6.21 -5.14
CA MET A 35 -8.48 -5.96 -5.49
C MET A 35 -7.53 -6.88 -4.72
N LEU A 36 -6.58 -7.46 -5.44
CA LEU A 36 -5.48 -8.24 -4.90
C LEU A 36 -4.19 -7.42 -4.96
N ILE A 37 -3.46 -7.33 -3.86
CA ILE A 37 -2.06 -6.89 -3.83
C ILE A 37 -1.17 -8.11 -3.70
N ALA A 38 -0.38 -8.38 -4.74
CA ALA A 38 0.59 -9.46 -4.78
C ALA A 38 2.02 -8.93 -4.60
N GLY A 39 2.89 -9.75 -4.04
CA GLY A 39 4.30 -9.41 -3.86
C GLY A 39 5.03 -10.43 -3.02
N PRO A 40 6.37 -10.47 -3.07
CA PRO A 40 7.15 -11.38 -2.25
C PRO A 40 7.00 -11.08 -0.75
N SER A 41 7.48 -12.00 0.08
CA SER A 41 7.61 -11.74 1.52
C SER A 41 8.49 -10.51 1.72
N LYS A 42 8.16 -9.69 2.71
CA LYS A 42 8.87 -8.44 3.04
C LYS A 42 8.71 -7.27 2.05
N ALA A 43 7.85 -7.39 1.03
CA ALA A 43 7.49 -6.28 0.15
C ALA A 43 6.70 -5.14 0.84
N GLY A 44 6.42 -5.26 2.12
CA GLY A 44 5.63 -4.25 2.84
C GLY A 44 4.14 -4.26 2.51
N LYS A 45 3.58 -5.37 2.00
CA LYS A 45 2.15 -5.46 1.62
C LYS A 45 1.19 -5.04 2.73
N SER A 46 1.42 -5.49 3.97
CA SER A 46 0.59 -5.08 5.12
C SER A 46 0.69 -3.58 5.39
N TYR A 47 1.87 -3.00 5.22
CA TYR A 47 2.04 -1.55 5.32
C TYR A 47 1.29 -0.82 4.22
N ALA A 48 1.37 -1.29 2.97
CA ALA A 48 0.61 -0.74 1.84
C ALA A 48 -0.91 -0.80 2.09
N LEU A 49 -1.42 -1.88 2.68
CA LEU A 49 -2.83 -2.02 3.07
C LEU A 49 -3.22 -1.06 4.21
N ILE A 50 -2.33 -0.82 5.17
CA ILE A 50 -2.55 0.16 6.24
C ILE A 50 -2.53 1.58 5.68
N GLU A 51 -1.55 1.92 4.83
CA GLU A 51 -1.49 3.21 4.11
C GLU A 51 -2.79 3.50 3.36
N MET A 52 -3.28 2.49 2.62
CA MET A 52 -4.53 2.58 1.87
C MET A 52 -5.74 2.78 2.80
N SER A 53 -5.81 2.04 3.92
CA SER A 53 -6.87 2.20 4.92
C SER A 53 -6.93 3.62 5.44
N ILE A 54 -5.77 4.20 5.75
CA ILE A 54 -5.63 5.58 6.22
C ILE A 54 -6.03 6.58 5.12
N ALA A 55 -5.53 6.38 3.91
CA ALA A 55 -5.87 7.25 2.77
C ALA A 55 -7.38 7.28 2.50
N ILE A 56 -8.07 6.15 2.57
CA ILE A 56 -9.52 6.06 2.42
C ILE A 56 -10.24 6.75 3.58
N ALA A 57 -9.85 6.48 4.81
CA ALA A 57 -10.49 7.07 5.98
C ALA A 57 -10.36 8.61 6.00
N GLU A 58 -9.20 9.13 5.60
CA GLU A 58 -8.91 10.56 5.57
C GLU A 58 -9.31 11.24 4.25
N GLY A 59 -9.69 10.47 3.21
CA GLY A 59 -10.00 11.01 1.87
C GLY A 59 -8.78 11.62 1.20
N ARG A 60 -7.64 10.94 1.27
CA ARG A 60 -6.35 11.39 0.75
C ARG A 60 -5.87 10.52 -0.41
N GLN A 61 -4.75 10.89 -0.99
CA GLN A 61 -4.12 10.10 -2.03
C GLN A 61 -3.35 8.90 -1.44
N TRP A 62 -3.42 7.78 -2.13
CA TRP A 62 -2.56 6.65 -1.94
C TRP A 62 -1.72 6.45 -3.21
N LEU A 63 -0.41 6.55 -3.11
CA LEU A 63 0.55 6.45 -4.24
C LEU A 63 0.15 7.30 -5.46
N GLY A 64 -0.29 8.54 -5.23
CA GLY A 64 -0.72 9.47 -6.26
C GLY A 64 -2.15 9.32 -6.75
N TRP A 65 -2.88 8.25 -6.35
CA TRP A 65 -4.29 8.07 -6.68
C TRP A 65 -5.21 8.61 -5.58
N GLN A 66 -6.18 9.42 -5.95
CA GLN A 66 -7.17 9.93 -5.00
C GLN A 66 -8.07 8.79 -4.50
N CYS A 67 -8.24 8.69 -3.18
CA CYS A 67 -9.16 7.77 -2.54
C CYS A 67 -10.46 8.45 -2.15
N ALA A 68 -11.57 7.72 -2.28
CA ALA A 68 -12.85 8.13 -1.70
C ALA A 68 -12.73 8.17 -0.18
N LYS A 69 -13.41 9.12 0.45
CA LYS A 69 -13.47 9.21 1.91
C LYS A 69 -14.60 8.37 2.47
N GLY A 70 -14.31 7.47 3.40
CA GLY A 70 -15.34 6.67 4.05
C GLY A 70 -14.78 5.70 5.10
N ARG A 71 -15.66 4.86 5.60
CA ARG A 71 -15.32 3.88 6.65
C ARG A 71 -14.63 2.66 6.06
N VAL A 72 -13.61 2.19 6.77
CA VAL A 72 -12.81 1.01 6.43
C VAL A 72 -12.86 0.00 7.56
N LEU A 73 -13.03 -1.27 7.21
CA LEU A 73 -12.82 -2.39 8.11
C LEU A 73 -11.51 -3.09 7.74
N TYR A 74 -10.56 -3.12 8.66
CA TYR A 74 -9.30 -3.85 8.52
C TYR A 74 -9.36 -5.17 9.30
N VAL A 75 -9.33 -6.30 8.59
CA VAL A 75 -9.36 -7.64 9.16
C VAL A 75 -7.92 -8.12 9.34
N ASN A 76 -7.42 -8.05 10.56
CA ASN A 76 -6.08 -8.48 10.94
C ASN A 76 -6.08 -9.96 11.33
N LEU A 77 -5.43 -10.78 10.51
CA LEU A 77 -5.37 -12.24 10.69
C LEU A 77 -4.02 -12.74 11.22
N GLU A 78 -2.98 -11.90 11.16
CA GLU A 78 -1.61 -12.36 11.43
C GLU A 78 -0.96 -11.69 12.65
N LEU A 79 -1.14 -10.40 12.81
CA LEU A 79 -0.50 -9.64 13.89
C LEU A 79 -1.29 -9.76 15.20
N ASP A 80 -0.57 -9.74 16.34
CA ASP A 80 -1.24 -9.49 17.60
C ASP A 80 -1.85 -8.07 17.63
N ARG A 81 -2.81 -7.87 18.52
CA ARG A 81 -3.57 -6.64 18.61
C ARG A 81 -2.67 -5.40 18.81
N ALA A 82 -1.71 -5.50 19.70
CA ALA A 82 -0.84 -4.36 20.03
C ALA A 82 0.04 -3.99 18.83
N SER A 83 0.68 -4.96 18.20
CA SER A 83 1.51 -4.75 17.01
C SER A 83 0.72 -4.13 15.87
N CYS A 84 -0.50 -4.59 15.62
CA CYS A 84 -1.35 -4.03 14.56
C CYS A 84 -1.69 -2.56 14.83
N LEU A 85 -2.13 -2.23 16.04
CA LEU A 85 -2.48 -0.86 16.42
C LEU A 85 -1.28 0.09 16.38
N HIS A 86 -0.11 -0.36 16.84
CA HIS A 86 1.13 0.41 16.75
C HIS A 86 1.53 0.69 15.31
N ARG A 87 1.43 -0.30 14.40
CA ARG A 87 1.70 -0.09 12.97
C ARG A 87 0.79 0.98 12.37
N PHE A 88 -0.50 0.97 12.68
CA PHE A 88 -1.41 2.04 12.23
C PHE A 88 -0.94 3.41 12.69
N ARG A 89 -0.57 3.55 13.95
CA ARG A 89 -0.05 4.82 14.50
C ARG A 89 1.24 5.25 13.81
N ASP A 90 2.18 4.33 13.65
CA ASP A 90 3.48 4.63 13.03
C ASP A 90 3.32 5.04 11.56
N VAL A 91 2.41 4.39 10.82
CA VAL A 91 2.09 4.76 9.43
C VAL A 91 1.40 6.12 9.36
N TYR A 92 0.44 6.43 10.25
CA TYR A 92 -0.16 7.76 10.33
C TYR A 92 0.88 8.86 10.52
N GLN A 93 1.84 8.63 11.44
CA GLN A 93 2.93 9.57 11.69
C GLN A 93 3.84 9.74 10.46
N ALA A 94 4.20 8.63 9.81
CA ALA A 94 5.06 8.64 8.63
C ALA A 94 4.39 9.25 7.38
N MET A 95 3.06 9.16 7.27
CA MET A 95 2.28 9.82 6.22
C MET A 95 2.08 11.33 6.50
N GLU A 96 2.48 11.81 7.68
CA GLU A 96 2.33 13.21 8.10
C GLU A 96 0.88 13.72 7.98
N LEU A 97 -0.09 12.82 8.17
CA LEU A 97 -1.50 13.16 8.13
C LEU A 97 -2.04 13.42 9.52
N PRO A 98 -2.88 14.47 9.70
CA PRO A 98 -3.64 14.61 10.92
C PRO A 98 -4.60 13.42 11.05
N ALA A 99 -4.60 12.75 12.20
CA ALA A 99 -5.49 11.63 12.49
C ALA A 99 -6.92 12.14 12.80
N ALA A 100 -7.54 12.81 11.83
CA ALA A 100 -8.81 13.50 12.01
C ALA A 100 -10.02 12.56 11.94
N ASN A 101 -9.87 11.39 11.28
CA ASN A 101 -10.98 10.48 11.01
C ASN A 101 -10.71 9.06 11.55
N LEU A 102 -10.06 8.93 12.70
CA LEU A 102 -9.76 7.63 13.34
C LEU A 102 -11.01 6.77 13.57
N GLN A 103 -12.16 7.39 13.84
CA GLN A 103 -13.46 6.73 13.96
C GLN A 103 -13.95 6.07 12.66
N SER A 104 -13.32 6.37 11.53
CA SER A 104 -13.64 5.75 10.24
C SER A 104 -12.84 4.47 9.98
N ILE A 105 -11.94 4.06 10.87
CA ILE A 105 -11.18 2.81 10.78
C ILE A 105 -11.58 1.90 11.92
N ASP A 106 -12.19 0.76 11.59
CA ASP A 106 -12.40 -0.33 12.53
C ASP A 106 -11.39 -1.45 12.24
N ILE A 107 -10.80 -2.03 13.28
CA ILE A 107 -9.86 -3.15 13.17
C ILE A 107 -10.49 -4.37 13.84
N TRP A 108 -10.57 -5.48 13.07
CA TRP A 108 -11.02 -6.76 13.59
C TRP A 108 -9.82 -7.68 13.77
N ASN A 109 -9.39 -7.85 15.02
CA ASN A 109 -8.23 -8.68 15.37
C ASN A 109 -8.67 -10.15 15.52
N LEU A 110 -8.27 -11.00 14.57
CA LEU A 110 -8.66 -12.42 14.51
C LEU A 110 -7.48 -13.39 14.61
N ARG A 111 -6.28 -12.91 14.95
CA ARG A 111 -5.15 -13.82 15.20
C ARG A 111 -5.51 -14.81 16.30
N GLY A 112 -5.31 -16.11 16.01
CA GLY A 112 -5.59 -17.19 16.94
C GLY A 112 -7.06 -17.66 16.98
N VAL A 113 -7.98 -16.91 16.35
CA VAL A 113 -9.41 -17.28 16.23
C VAL A 113 -9.88 -17.22 14.78
N THR A 114 -8.96 -17.35 13.83
CA THR A 114 -9.23 -17.31 12.40
C THR A 114 -10.06 -18.51 11.98
N GLU A 115 -11.08 -18.26 11.18
CA GLU A 115 -11.94 -19.28 10.58
C GLU A 115 -11.78 -19.25 9.04
N PRO A 116 -12.10 -20.37 8.36
CA PRO A 116 -12.21 -20.41 6.90
C PRO A 116 -13.15 -19.33 6.35
N MET A 117 -12.87 -18.82 5.15
CA MET A 117 -13.60 -17.69 4.56
C MET A 117 -15.09 -17.97 4.35
N ASP A 118 -15.47 -19.21 4.04
CA ASP A 118 -16.87 -19.65 3.92
C ASP A 118 -17.67 -19.48 5.21
N ARG A 119 -17.03 -19.59 6.36
CA ARG A 119 -17.61 -19.33 7.69
C ARG A 119 -17.43 -17.90 8.16
N LEU A 120 -16.33 -17.26 7.77
CA LEU A 120 -16.01 -15.90 8.16
C LEU A 120 -16.88 -14.88 7.42
N ALA A 121 -17.10 -15.05 6.09
CA ALA A 121 -17.84 -14.10 5.28
C ALA A 121 -19.27 -13.83 5.79
N PRO A 122 -20.11 -14.82 6.15
CA PRO A 122 -21.42 -14.56 6.71
C PRO A 122 -21.38 -13.78 8.03
N LYS A 123 -20.39 -14.05 8.88
CA LYS A 123 -20.20 -13.35 10.16
C LYS A 123 -19.78 -11.90 9.94
N LEU A 124 -18.84 -11.69 9.02
CA LEU A 124 -18.37 -10.37 8.60
C LEU A 124 -19.54 -9.55 8.06
N ILE A 125 -20.27 -10.07 7.09
CA ILE A 125 -21.42 -9.40 6.47
C ILE A 125 -22.45 -8.98 7.54
N ARG A 126 -22.84 -9.90 8.42
CA ARG A 126 -23.81 -9.60 9.49
C ARG A 126 -23.35 -8.49 10.42
N ARG A 127 -22.07 -8.47 10.79
CA ARG A 127 -21.51 -7.43 11.67
C ARG A 127 -21.32 -6.10 10.95
N ALA A 128 -20.93 -6.14 9.68
CA ALA A 128 -20.58 -4.95 8.89
C ALA A 128 -21.80 -4.19 8.37
N LYS A 129 -22.95 -4.86 8.14
CA LYS A 129 -24.18 -4.26 7.53
C LYS A 129 -24.61 -2.93 8.15
N LYS A 130 -24.39 -2.74 9.45
CA LYS A 130 -24.85 -1.54 10.17
C LYS A 130 -23.88 -0.36 10.09
N LYS A 131 -22.67 -0.57 9.55
CA LYS A 131 -21.58 0.42 9.66
C LYS A 131 -21.23 1.14 8.36
N GLN A 132 -21.81 0.76 7.24
CA GLN A 132 -21.63 1.40 5.93
C GLN A 132 -20.16 1.54 5.53
N TYR A 133 -19.41 0.44 5.60
CA TYR A 133 -18.03 0.41 5.09
C TYR A 133 -18.03 0.57 3.57
N ILE A 134 -17.08 1.36 3.05
CA ILE A 134 -16.79 1.44 1.61
C ILE A 134 -15.65 0.53 1.18
N ALA A 135 -14.87 0.04 2.14
CA ALA A 135 -13.80 -0.93 1.92
C ALA A 135 -13.69 -1.91 3.10
N VAL A 136 -13.45 -3.17 2.78
CA VAL A 136 -13.03 -4.22 3.71
C VAL A 136 -11.67 -4.72 3.27
N ILE A 137 -10.68 -4.65 4.15
CA ILE A 137 -9.30 -5.07 3.89
C ILE A 137 -9.00 -6.32 4.68
N ILE A 138 -8.48 -7.37 4.03
CA ILE A 138 -8.18 -8.67 4.63
C ILE A 138 -6.68 -8.94 4.52
N ASP A 139 -6.00 -9.03 5.66
CA ASP A 139 -4.54 -9.13 5.72
C ASP A 139 -4.06 -10.26 6.66
N PRO A 140 -3.40 -11.27 6.10
CA PRO A 140 -3.33 -11.75 4.70
C PRO A 140 -4.36 -12.86 4.43
N ILE A 141 -4.73 -13.08 3.17
CA ILE A 141 -5.79 -14.06 2.83
C ILE A 141 -5.38 -15.51 3.04
N TYR A 142 -4.10 -15.88 3.00
CA TYR A 142 -3.69 -17.27 3.14
C TYR A 142 -4.16 -17.89 4.48
N LYS A 143 -4.44 -17.06 5.48
CA LYS A 143 -4.96 -17.51 6.79
C LYS A 143 -6.39 -18.02 6.75
N VAL A 144 -7.17 -17.65 5.74
CA VAL A 144 -8.59 -18.00 5.59
C VAL A 144 -8.87 -18.87 4.37
N ILE A 145 -7.84 -19.21 3.59
CA ILE A 145 -7.93 -20.14 2.47
C ILE A 145 -8.18 -21.55 3.02
N THR A 146 -9.12 -22.26 2.39
CA THR A 146 -9.38 -23.67 2.60
C THR A 146 -9.14 -24.44 1.33
N GLY A 147 -8.54 -25.62 1.45
CA GLY A 147 -8.25 -26.49 0.32
C GLY A 147 -6.91 -26.21 -0.36
N ASP A 148 -6.75 -26.77 -1.54
CA ASP A 148 -5.51 -26.65 -2.33
C ASP A 148 -5.53 -25.37 -3.17
N GLU A 149 -4.59 -24.47 -2.93
CA GLU A 149 -4.39 -23.23 -3.69
C GLU A 149 -4.14 -23.48 -5.18
N ASN A 150 -3.70 -24.67 -5.56
CA ASN A 150 -3.47 -25.04 -6.95
C ASN A 150 -4.73 -25.60 -7.65
N SER A 151 -5.79 -25.88 -6.92
CA SER A 151 -7.06 -26.34 -7.46
C SER A 151 -7.91 -25.15 -7.92
N ALA A 152 -8.16 -25.07 -9.23
CA ALA A 152 -8.96 -23.99 -9.82
C ALA A 152 -10.38 -23.94 -9.24
N ASP A 153 -11.03 -25.09 -9.06
CA ASP A 153 -12.41 -25.18 -8.55
C ASP A 153 -12.50 -24.70 -7.09
N GLN A 154 -11.54 -25.12 -6.25
CA GLN A 154 -11.52 -24.72 -4.85
C GLN A 154 -11.22 -23.21 -4.71
N MET A 155 -10.35 -22.68 -5.54
CA MET A 155 -10.05 -21.25 -5.54
C MET A 155 -11.21 -20.42 -6.11
N ALA A 156 -11.92 -20.89 -7.11
CA ALA A 156 -13.14 -20.23 -7.60
C ALA A 156 -14.20 -20.16 -6.50
N HIS A 157 -14.42 -21.26 -5.78
CA HIS A 157 -15.36 -21.28 -4.65
C HIS A 157 -14.93 -20.32 -3.51
N PHE A 158 -13.63 -20.27 -3.23
CA PHE A 158 -13.07 -19.34 -2.25
C PHE A 158 -13.27 -17.87 -2.68
N CYS A 159 -12.95 -17.53 -3.92
CA CYS A 159 -13.10 -16.17 -4.46
C CYS A 159 -14.57 -15.70 -4.47
N ASN A 160 -15.52 -16.60 -4.70
CA ASN A 160 -16.96 -16.31 -4.61
C ASN A 160 -17.40 -15.80 -3.23
N GLN A 161 -16.65 -16.11 -2.16
CA GLN A 161 -16.98 -15.55 -0.85
C GLN A 161 -16.74 -14.04 -0.80
N PHE A 162 -15.75 -13.54 -1.52
CA PHE A 162 -15.50 -12.10 -1.64
C PHE A 162 -16.58 -11.41 -2.46
N ASP A 163 -17.08 -12.04 -3.51
CA ASP A 163 -18.21 -11.53 -4.29
C ASP A 163 -19.45 -11.35 -3.43
N LYS A 164 -19.73 -12.30 -2.54
CA LYS A 164 -20.83 -12.18 -1.57
C LYS A 164 -20.65 -10.99 -0.64
N VAL A 165 -19.43 -10.74 -0.16
CA VAL A 165 -19.14 -9.58 0.68
C VAL A 165 -19.34 -8.28 -0.11
N CYS A 166 -18.79 -8.19 -1.32
CA CYS A 166 -18.95 -7.04 -2.20
C CYS A 166 -20.43 -6.73 -2.48
N THR A 167 -21.18 -7.76 -2.91
CA THR A 167 -22.59 -7.60 -3.31
C THR A 167 -23.49 -7.24 -2.12
N GLN A 168 -23.28 -7.87 -0.97
CA GLN A 168 -24.17 -7.66 0.19
C GLN A 168 -23.85 -6.40 0.99
N LEU A 169 -22.63 -5.90 0.93
CA LEU A 169 -22.21 -4.69 1.65
C LEU A 169 -22.05 -3.47 0.73
N GLY A 170 -22.00 -3.66 -0.59
CA GLY A 170 -21.72 -2.58 -1.53
C GLY A 170 -20.32 -1.98 -1.38
N CYS A 171 -19.40 -2.67 -0.71
CA CYS A 171 -18.04 -2.21 -0.44
C CYS A 171 -17.02 -2.91 -1.33
N ALA A 172 -15.85 -2.30 -1.52
CA ALA A 172 -14.71 -3.00 -2.11
C ALA A 172 -14.12 -4.00 -1.11
N VAL A 173 -13.59 -5.11 -1.61
CA VAL A 173 -12.81 -6.08 -0.82
C VAL A 173 -11.38 -6.08 -1.36
N ILE A 174 -10.44 -5.76 -0.49
CA ILE A 174 -9.02 -5.64 -0.81
C ILE A 174 -8.23 -6.63 0.06
N TYR A 175 -7.35 -7.39 -0.55
CA TYR A 175 -6.59 -8.41 0.14
C TYR A 175 -5.19 -8.56 -0.41
N CYS A 176 -4.29 -9.17 0.35
CA CYS A 176 -2.93 -9.44 -0.12
C CYS A 176 -2.57 -10.92 -0.10
N HIS A 177 -1.69 -11.29 -1.02
CA HIS A 177 -1.16 -12.64 -1.16
C HIS A 177 0.30 -12.62 -1.60
N HIS A 178 0.99 -13.75 -1.43
CA HIS A 178 2.38 -13.90 -1.83
C HIS A 178 2.51 -14.23 -3.32
N HIS A 179 3.67 -13.91 -3.91
CA HIS A 179 4.04 -14.40 -5.23
C HIS A 179 4.17 -15.94 -5.27
N SER A 180 3.98 -16.51 -6.45
CA SER A 180 4.38 -17.89 -6.73
C SER A 180 5.90 -18.06 -6.55
N LYS A 181 6.34 -19.30 -6.27
CA LYS A 181 7.78 -19.59 -6.11
C LYS A 181 8.56 -19.38 -7.43
N GLY A 182 9.82 -18.97 -7.32
CA GLY A 182 10.78 -18.79 -8.43
C GLY A 182 10.99 -17.32 -8.81
N ALA A 183 11.91 -17.08 -9.76
CA ALA A 183 12.25 -15.74 -10.24
C ALA A 183 11.03 -15.02 -10.83
N GLN A 184 10.85 -13.75 -10.50
CA GLN A 184 9.64 -12.99 -10.81
C GLN A 184 9.82 -11.97 -11.94
N GLY A 185 11.05 -11.48 -12.16
CA GLY A 185 11.31 -10.38 -13.10
C GLY A 185 10.85 -10.63 -14.55
N GLY A 186 10.94 -11.86 -15.03
CA GLY A 186 10.50 -12.24 -16.38
C GLY A 186 9.04 -12.64 -16.52
N LYS A 187 8.28 -12.71 -15.42
CA LYS A 187 6.87 -13.12 -15.43
C LYS A 187 5.94 -11.91 -15.61
N ARG A 188 4.76 -12.13 -16.23
CA ARG A 188 3.68 -11.13 -16.21
C ARG A 188 3.09 -11.04 -14.81
N SER A 189 2.52 -9.88 -14.43
CA SER A 189 1.89 -9.69 -13.11
C SER A 189 0.85 -10.74 -12.76
N MET A 190 0.05 -11.17 -13.74
CA MET A 190 -0.94 -12.24 -13.56
C MET A 190 -0.32 -13.61 -13.25
N ASP A 191 0.91 -13.86 -13.70
CA ASP A 191 1.59 -15.14 -13.52
C ASP A 191 2.43 -15.18 -12.24
N ARG A 192 2.60 -14.04 -11.55
CA ARG A 192 3.36 -13.91 -10.30
C ARG A 192 2.55 -14.29 -9.08
N ALA A 193 1.25 -14.03 -9.05
CA ALA A 193 0.41 -14.41 -7.93
C ALA A 193 0.44 -15.93 -7.71
N SER A 194 0.60 -16.35 -6.45
CA SER A 194 0.69 -17.77 -6.12
C SER A 194 -0.66 -18.48 -6.25
N GLY A 195 -0.62 -19.81 -6.44
CA GLY A 195 -1.81 -20.63 -6.57
C GLY A 195 -2.27 -20.87 -8.00
N SER A 196 -3.52 -21.30 -8.16
CA SER A 196 -4.12 -21.46 -9.48
C SER A 196 -4.27 -20.10 -10.16
N GLY A 197 -4.19 -20.06 -11.50
CA GLY A 197 -4.39 -18.82 -12.25
C GLY A 197 -5.73 -18.12 -12.00
N VAL A 198 -6.68 -18.75 -11.31
CA VAL A 198 -7.94 -18.15 -10.85
C VAL A 198 -7.68 -16.99 -9.91
N PHE A 199 -6.75 -17.13 -8.97
CA PHE A 199 -6.41 -16.09 -7.99
C PHE A 199 -5.98 -14.77 -8.61
N ALA A 200 -5.25 -14.85 -9.73
CA ALA A 200 -4.77 -13.67 -10.45
C ALA A 200 -5.84 -13.07 -11.40
N ARG A 201 -6.77 -13.90 -11.90
CA ARG A 201 -7.76 -13.47 -12.89
C ARG A 201 -9.10 -13.05 -12.30
N ASP A 202 -9.42 -13.52 -11.09
CA ASP A 202 -10.68 -13.25 -10.43
C ASP A 202 -10.83 -11.78 -9.98
N PRO A 203 -9.81 -11.10 -9.39
CA PRO A 203 -9.94 -9.71 -8.97
C PRO A 203 -10.21 -8.74 -10.11
N ASP A 204 -10.95 -7.67 -9.83
CA ASP A 204 -11.16 -6.57 -10.77
C ASP A 204 -9.91 -5.70 -10.93
N ALA A 205 -9.05 -5.68 -9.93
CA ALA A 205 -7.73 -5.08 -9.98
C ALA A 205 -6.69 -5.99 -9.32
N LEU A 206 -5.58 -6.22 -10.00
CA LEU A 206 -4.38 -6.86 -9.46
C LEU A 206 -3.26 -5.84 -9.45
N LEU A 207 -2.74 -5.51 -8.27
CA LEU A 207 -1.54 -4.71 -8.09
C LEU A 207 -0.40 -5.63 -7.65
N ASP A 208 0.74 -5.50 -8.30
CA ASP A 208 1.84 -6.43 -8.18
C ASP A 208 3.14 -5.68 -7.87
N LEU A 209 3.77 -6.05 -6.76
CA LEU A 209 5.04 -5.49 -6.29
C LEU A 209 6.20 -6.41 -6.67
N THR A 210 7.16 -5.87 -7.42
CA THR A 210 8.40 -6.55 -7.78
C THR A 210 9.58 -5.75 -7.24
N GLU A 211 10.54 -6.42 -6.59
CA GLU A 211 11.73 -5.77 -6.06
C GLU A 211 12.62 -5.24 -7.19
N LEU A 212 13.22 -4.07 -6.98
CA LEU A 212 14.19 -3.46 -7.87
C LEU A 212 15.58 -3.59 -7.25
N GLU A 213 16.54 -4.02 -8.04
CA GLU A 213 17.95 -4.09 -7.60
C GLU A 213 18.55 -2.69 -7.45
N LEU A 214 18.95 -2.35 -6.23
CA LEU A 214 19.62 -1.08 -5.94
C LEU A 214 21.14 -1.23 -6.07
N SER A 215 21.74 -0.51 -7.00
CA SER A 215 23.19 -0.41 -7.10
C SER A 215 23.78 0.36 -5.91
N GLU A 216 25.07 0.12 -5.63
CA GLU A 216 25.79 0.85 -4.57
C GLU A 216 25.85 2.37 -4.84
N ASP A 217 25.85 2.78 -6.10
CA ASP A 217 25.83 4.20 -6.47
C ASP A 217 24.52 4.86 -6.11
N ILE A 218 23.38 4.20 -6.37
CA ILE A 218 22.05 4.67 -5.96
C ILE A 218 21.94 4.74 -4.44
N ARG A 219 22.41 3.73 -3.72
CA ARG A 219 22.44 3.73 -2.25
C ARG A 219 23.27 4.88 -1.70
N LYS A 220 24.40 5.16 -2.32
CA LYS A 220 25.28 6.27 -1.96
C LYS A 220 24.62 7.61 -2.23
N GLN A 221 23.98 7.78 -3.40
CA GLN A 221 23.22 8.98 -3.76
C GLN A 221 22.08 9.24 -2.76
N GLU A 222 21.26 8.23 -2.44
CA GLU A 222 20.18 8.34 -1.46
C GLU A 222 20.72 8.74 -0.07
N THR A 223 21.85 8.17 0.33
CA THR A 223 22.50 8.51 1.60
C THR A 223 22.94 9.98 1.61
N ASN A 224 23.57 10.45 0.55
CA ASN A 224 24.03 11.82 0.44
C ASN A 224 22.86 12.81 0.43
N THR A 225 21.78 12.51 -0.29
CA THR A 225 20.55 13.32 -0.29
C THR A 225 19.96 13.41 1.11
N ALA A 226 19.81 12.27 1.81
CA ALA A 226 19.27 12.27 3.16
C ALA A 226 20.13 13.07 4.16
N ILE A 227 21.44 13.06 4.00
CA ILE A 227 22.35 13.89 4.81
C ILE A 227 22.15 15.38 4.50
N CYS A 228 22.03 15.75 3.22
CA CYS A 228 21.75 17.13 2.80
C CYS A 228 20.44 17.63 3.40
N ASP A 229 19.36 16.84 3.30
CA ASP A 229 18.04 17.18 3.86
C ASP A 229 18.12 17.41 5.39
N ALA A 230 18.85 16.54 6.09
CA ALA A 230 19.07 16.67 7.53
C ALA A 230 19.90 17.92 7.87
N CYS A 231 20.92 18.25 7.08
CA CYS A 231 21.68 19.49 7.24
C CYS A 231 20.78 20.73 7.07
N VAL A 232 19.95 20.76 6.02
CA VAL A 232 19.01 21.84 5.77
C VAL A 232 18.06 22.03 6.95
N GLU A 233 17.57 20.93 7.52
CA GLU A 233 16.65 21.00 8.67
C GLU A 233 17.37 21.52 9.94
N GLN A 234 18.60 21.12 10.18
CA GLN A 234 19.41 21.63 11.30
C GLN A 234 19.71 23.14 11.12
N LEU A 235 20.09 23.55 9.93
CA LEU A 235 20.32 24.97 9.63
C LEU A 235 19.04 25.80 9.76
N ARG A 236 17.89 25.26 9.33
CA ARG A 236 16.60 25.92 9.50
C ARG A 236 16.26 26.21 10.96
N ARG A 237 16.56 25.25 11.84
CA ARG A 237 16.27 25.37 13.29
C ARG A 237 17.25 26.28 14.03
N HIS A 238 18.51 26.23 13.70
CA HIS A 238 19.57 26.82 14.51
C HIS A 238 20.32 27.98 13.86
N ALA A 239 20.32 28.06 12.53
CA ALA A 239 21.04 29.08 11.75
C ALA A 239 20.28 29.50 10.49
N PRO A 240 19.01 29.97 10.58
CA PRO A 240 18.15 30.25 9.42
C PRO A 240 18.73 31.31 8.48
N ALA A 241 19.51 32.27 8.97
CA ALA A 241 20.19 33.27 8.13
C ALA A 241 21.25 32.61 7.21
N VAL A 242 22.03 31.65 7.74
CA VAL A 242 23.01 30.89 6.97
C VAL A 242 22.33 30.07 5.87
N LEU A 243 21.19 29.45 6.20
CA LEU A 243 20.41 28.71 5.21
C LEU A 243 19.90 29.63 4.10
N ALA A 244 19.46 30.85 4.42
CA ALA A 244 18.96 31.81 3.43
C ALA A 244 20.07 32.32 2.49
N ASP A 245 21.31 32.43 2.97
CA ASP A 245 22.46 32.89 2.20
C ASP A 245 23.20 31.76 1.48
N ALA A 246 22.93 30.49 1.80
CA ALA A 246 23.61 29.34 1.20
C ALA A 246 23.21 29.16 -0.28
N SER A 247 24.21 28.83 -1.13
CA SER A 247 23.92 28.51 -2.51
C SER A 247 23.18 27.16 -2.63
N PRO A 248 22.27 26.99 -3.62
CA PRO A 248 21.64 25.69 -3.85
C PRO A 248 22.64 24.54 -4.04
N ASP A 249 23.73 24.78 -4.72
CA ASP A 249 24.75 23.76 -4.97
C ASP A 249 25.43 23.30 -3.69
N ALA A 250 25.71 24.21 -2.76
CA ALA A 250 26.27 23.87 -1.44
C ALA A 250 25.30 23.02 -0.61
N LEU A 251 24.01 23.27 -0.71
CA LEU A 251 22.97 22.49 -0.02
C LEU A 251 22.72 21.11 -0.64
N LEU A 252 23.07 20.92 -1.91
CA LEU A 252 23.00 19.63 -2.60
C LEU A 252 24.29 18.80 -2.46
N SER A 253 25.38 19.39 -2.00
CA SER A 253 26.63 18.72 -1.69
C SER A 253 26.66 18.32 -0.23
N HIS A 254 26.63 17.01 0.07
CA HIS A 254 26.67 16.53 1.47
C HIS A 254 27.93 16.99 2.22
N VAL A 255 29.06 17.16 1.52
CA VAL A 255 30.34 17.64 2.11
C VAL A 255 30.21 19.12 2.48
N GLU A 256 29.69 19.95 1.59
CA GLU A 256 29.55 21.39 1.84
C GLU A 256 28.42 21.67 2.84
N ALA A 257 27.32 20.95 2.74
CA ALA A 257 26.20 21.08 3.69
C ALA A 257 26.63 20.71 5.13
N LEU A 258 27.39 19.63 5.29
CA LEU A 258 27.98 19.26 6.59
C LEU A 258 28.95 20.32 7.12
N LYS A 259 29.78 20.90 6.24
CA LYS A 259 30.68 21.98 6.61
C LYS A 259 29.90 23.22 7.08
N LEU A 260 28.84 23.61 6.37
CA LEU A 260 27.95 24.70 6.81
C LEU A 260 27.38 24.44 8.20
N CYS A 261 26.94 23.20 8.48
CA CYS A 261 26.49 22.82 9.82
C CYS A 261 27.62 22.91 10.85
N GLN A 262 28.79 22.40 10.55
CA GLN A 262 29.95 22.42 11.45
C GLN A 262 30.35 23.85 11.83
N ASP A 263 30.36 24.75 10.86
CA ASP A 263 30.83 26.13 11.02
C ASP A 263 29.79 27.03 11.73
N ASN A 264 28.50 26.68 11.71
CA ASN A 264 27.42 27.55 12.11
C ASN A 264 26.49 27.01 13.22
N LEU A 265 26.54 25.72 13.51
CA LEU A 265 25.75 25.18 14.64
C LEU A 265 26.53 25.29 15.97
N PRO A 266 25.80 25.42 17.10
CA PRO A 266 26.43 25.30 18.43
C PRO A 266 27.14 23.94 18.53
N PRO A 267 28.34 23.86 19.13
CA PRO A 267 29.15 22.63 19.18
C PRO A 267 28.39 21.41 19.71
N ALA A 268 27.63 21.57 20.80
CA ALA A 268 26.82 20.47 21.36
C ALA A 268 25.71 19.99 20.42
N VAL A 269 25.11 20.89 19.63
CA VAL A 269 24.10 20.53 18.60
C VAL A 269 24.75 19.79 17.46
N TYR A 270 25.91 20.22 17.00
CA TYR A 270 26.64 19.57 15.94
C TYR A 270 27.13 18.15 16.33
N GLU A 271 27.63 17.96 17.54
CA GLU A 271 28.00 16.63 18.05
C GLU A 271 26.82 15.68 18.12
N ALA A 272 25.65 16.14 18.61
CA ALA A 272 24.42 15.35 18.60
C ALA A 272 23.98 15.02 17.16
N PHE A 273 24.11 15.97 16.23
CA PHE A 273 23.79 15.80 14.83
C PHE A 273 24.67 14.75 14.13
N LEU A 274 25.97 14.67 14.48
CA LEU A 274 26.84 13.61 13.96
C LEU A 274 26.34 12.20 14.31
N SER A 275 25.80 12.02 15.52
CA SER A 275 25.17 10.76 15.93
C SER A 275 23.89 10.47 15.15
N GLU A 276 23.10 11.50 14.86
CA GLU A 276 21.91 11.42 14.01
C GLU A 276 22.26 10.99 12.58
N ILE A 277 23.35 11.53 12.00
CA ILE A 277 23.83 11.15 10.67
C ILE A 277 24.15 9.65 10.58
N GLU A 278 24.76 9.05 11.58
CA GLU A 278 25.04 7.61 11.58
C GLU A 278 23.72 6.79 11.59
N THR A 279 22.72 7.29 12.29
CA THR A 279 21.36 6.70 12.28
C THR A 279 20.71 6.85 10.90
N ILE A 280 20.82 8.01 10.26
CA ILE A 280 20.33 8.28 8.90
C ILE A 280 20.99 7.30 7.91
N LYS A 281 22.30 7.19 7.92
CA LYS A 281 23.04 6.25 7.05
C LYS A 281 22.54 4.82 7.20
N ARG A 282 22.33 4.36 8.43
CA ARG A 282 21.82 3.02 8.73
C ARG A 282 20.41 2.83 8.21
N THR A 283 19.53 3.81 8.41
CA THR A 283 18.15 3.78 7.97
C THR A 283 18.05 3.77 6.44
N VAL A 284 18.84 4.59 5.76
CA VAL A 284 18.87 4.63 4.28
C VAL A 284 19.34 3.31 3.68
N ARG A 285 20.31 2.65 4.29
CA ARG A 285 20.77 1.32 3.85
C ARG A 285 19.68 0.24 3.92
N GLN A 286 18.69 0.41 4.77
CA GLN A 286 17.56 -0.51 4.92
C GLN A 286 16.42 -0.24 3.93
N ARG A 287 16.47 0.86 3.18
CA ARG A 287 15.47 1.16 2.15
C ARG A 287 15.51 0.12 1.04
N THR A 288 14.35 -0.30 0.60
CA THR A 288 14.17 -1.17 -0.56
C THR A 288 13.39 -0.42 -1.64
N ALA A 289 13.51 -0.86 -2.86
CA ALA A 289 12.83 -0.26 -4.00
C ALA A 289 11.94 -1.29 -4.69
N TRP A 290 10.80 -0.83 -5.17
CA TRP A 290 9.75 -1.69 -5.69
C TRP A 290 9.16 -1.10 -6.96
N ARG A 291 8.80 -1.95 -7.90
CA ARG A 291 7.96 -1.58 -9.04
C ARG A 291 6.55 -2.08 -8.78
N LEU A 292 5.60 -1.17 -8.85
CA LEU A 292 4.19 -1.47 -8.78
C LEU A 292 3.62 -1.51 -10.19
N ASP A 293 3.24 -2.69 -10.65
CA ASP A 293 2.54 -2.92 -11.91
C ASP A 293 1.08 -3.28 -11.63
N GLY A 294 0.22 -3.16 -12.62
CA GLY A 294 -1.20 -3.44 -12.46
C GLY A 294 -1.86 -4.08 -13.66
N THR A 295 -2.85 -4.91 -13.36
CA THR A 295 -3.81 -5.44 -14.32
C THR A 295 -5.20 -5.05 -13.85
N LEU A 296 -5.91 -4.24 -14.62
CA LEU A 296 -7.20 -3.66 -14.28
C LEU A 296 -8.27 -4.15 -15.24
N ARG A 297 -9.48 -4.46 -14.72
CA ARG A 297 -10.63 -4.85 -15.52
C ARG A 297 -11.46 -3.64 -15.95
N GLU A 298 -11.64 -2.67 -15.06
CA GLU A 298 -12.57 -1.57 -15.24
C GLU A 298 -11.92 -0.27 -15.74
N PHE A 299 -10.60 -0.18 -15.68
CA PHE A 299 -9.86 1.02 -16.04
C PHE A 299 -8.72 0.69 -17.01
N PRO A 300 -8.28 1.66 -17.82
CA PRO A 300 -7.08 1.51 -18.64
C PRO A 300 -5.86 1.19 -17.78
N LYS A 301 -4.91 0.46 -18.36
CA LYS A 301 -3.64 0.17 -17.70
C LYS A 301 -2.90 1.48 -17.42
N PHE A 302 -2.39 1.63 -16.19
CA PHE A 302 -1.48 2.71 -15.82
C PHE A 302 -0.02 2.34 -16.09
N GLU A 303 0.83 3.36 -16.24
CA GLU A 303 2.27 3.15 -16.31
C GLU A 303 2.80 2.64 -14.97
N PRO A 304 3.69 1.64 -14.95
CA PRO A 304 4.27 1.12 -13.72
C PRO A 304 4.88 2.23 -12.86
N LYS A 305 4.62 2.19 -11.56
CA LYS A 305 5.15 3.14 -10.61
C LYS A 305 6.36 2.55 -9.89
N ASN A 306 7.42 3.32 -9.76
CA ASN A 306 8.55 2.95 -8.94
C ASN A 306 8.40 3.57 -7.55
N LEU A 307 8.64 2.77 -6.52
CA LEU A 307 8.40 3.10 -5.13
C LEU A 307 9.65 2.83 -4.30
N TRP A 308 9.94 3.73 -3.38
CA TRP A 308 10.80 3.46 -2.24
C TRP A 308 9.96 2.89 -1.09
N PHE A 309 10.42 1.85 -0.44
CA PHE A 309 9.92 1.50 0.89
C PHE A 309 10.85 2.14 1.93
N ARG A 310 10.39 3.25 2.48
CA ARG A 310 11.02 3.98 3.58
C ARG A 310 10.23 3.65 4.83
N TYR A 311 10.62 2.56 5.51
CA TYR A 311 9.87 2.07 6.67
C TYR A 311 9.31 3.21 7.53
N PRO A 312 7.99 3.22 7.82
CA PRO A 312 6.99 2.18 7.55
C PRO A 312 6.07 2.46 6.34
N VAL A 313 6.47 3.30 5.39
CA VAL A 313 5.63 3.71 4.25
C VAL A 313 6.29 3.52 2.89
N HIS A 314 5.45 3.38 1.86
CA HIS A 314 5.85 3.44 0.47
C HIS A 314 5.80 4.90 -0.03
N VAL A 315 6.82 5.30 -0.76
CA VAL A 315 6.92 6.65 -1.34
C VAL A 315 7.19 6.52 -2.83
N GLU A 316 6.38 7.18 -3.66
CA GLU A 316 6.56 7.19 -5.11
C GLU A 316 7.85 7.93 -5.49
N ASP A 317 8.63 7.33 -6.39
CA ASP A 317 9.82 7.95 -6.98
C ASP A 317 9.41 8.94 -8.08
N THR A 318 9.08 10.16 -7.68
CA THR A 318 8.63 11.22 -8.59
C THR A 318 9.77 11.87 -9.37
N ILE A 319 11.03 11.71 -8.93
CA ILE A 319 12.21 12.29 -9.57
C ILE A 319 12.92 11.32 -10.53
N GLY A 320 12.52 10.05 -10.55
CA GLY A 320 12.98 9.06 -11.51
C GLY A 320 14.31 8.40 -11.21
N VAL A 321 14.77 8.36 -9.96
CA VAL A 321 16.01 7.67 -9.54
C VAL A 321 15.95 6.18 -9.85
N LEU A 322 14.75 5.58 -9.77
CA LEU A 322 14.53 4.15 -9.96
C LEU A 322 14.10 3.77 -11.39
N LYS A 323 14.04 4.73 -12.31
CA LYS A 323 13.38 4.57 -13.63
C LYS A 323 13.98 3.44 -14.46
N ASP A 324 15.30 3.31 -14.48
CA ASP A 324 16.02 2.40 -15.36
C ASP A 324 16.45 1.09 -14.67
N LEU A 325 15.99 0.86 -13.44
CA LEU A 325 16.34 -0.35 -12.70
C LEU A 325 15.57 -1.56 -13.20
N GLN A 326 16.26 -2.70 -13.19
CA GLN A 326 15.65 -3.98 -13.50
C GLN A 326 15.01 -4.59 -12.25
N SER A 327 13.92 -5.32 -12.47
CA SER A 327 13.26 -6.12 -11.41
C SER A 327 13.91 -7.51 -11.32
N GLU A 328 14.11 -8.00 -10.10
CA GLU A 328 14.54 -9.38 -9.83
C GLU A 328 13.57 -10.46 -10.35
#